data_c8e8b4d33b42affa04ebbdf654755ab8
#
_entry.id   c8e8b4d33b42affa04ebbdf654755ab8
#
_cell.length_a   1.000
_cell.length_b   1.000
_cell.length_c   1.000
_cell.angle_alpha   90.00
_cell.angle_beta   90.00
_cell.angle_gamma   90.00
#
_symmetry.space_group_name_H-M   'P 1'
#
loop_
_entity.id
_entity.type
_entity.pdbx_description
1 polymer ?
#
loop_
_entity_poly.entity_id
_entity_poly.type
_entity_poly.pdbx_seq_one_letter_code
_entity_poly.pdbx_strand_id
1 'polypeptide(L)'
;MDNYIVGRNAVKEALKAGRSIQRILVSDDKIKTGLSDIVGLAKSKGVEVRPTPVKQMNRYETDVPHQGVIAFVNAVEFKDLGEVLQESNHENPLLILTDGVEDPHNMGAIIRTAECVGATAVLIPKRHNAPINATVAKTSAGAVEQICLLYTSPSPRDYA
;
A
#
# COMPACT_ATOMS: atom_id res chain seq x y z
N MET A 1 13.17 9.90 -0.09
CA MET A 1 13.13 8.64 -0.88
C MET A 1 11.79 8.61 -1.58
N ASP A 2 11.78 8.36 -2.88
CA ASP A 2 10.51 8.24 -3.60
C ASP A 2 9.80 6.97 -3.13
N ASN A 3 8.59 7.10 -2.59
CA ASN A 3 7.76 5.96 -2.26
C ASN A 3 7.11 5.46 -3.54
N TYR A 4 7.18 4.16 -3.78
CA TYR A 4 6.53 3.55 -4.94
C TYR A 4 5.91 2.21 -4.58
N ILE A 5 4.88 1.84 -5.31
CA ILE A 5 4.21 0.54 -5.22
C ILE A 5 4.38 -0.19 -6.53
N VAL A 6 4.49 -1.52 -6.46
CA VAL A 6 4.75 -2.38 -7.61
C VAL A 6 3.73 -3.50 -7.73
N GLY A 7 3.46 -3.91 -8.96
CA GLY A 7 2.54 -5.00 -9.25
C GLY A 7 1.14 -4.53 -9.60
N ARG A 8 0.47 -5.32 -10.42
CA ARG A 8 -0.80 -4.94 -11.08
C ARG A 8 -1.92 -4.68 -10.08
N ASN A 9 -2.12 -5.58 -9.13
CA ASN A 9 -3.22 -5.46 -8.16
C ASN A 9 -3.02 -4.28 -7.23
N ALA A 10 -1.81 -4.12 -6.67
CA ALA A 10 -1.50 -3.03 -5.76
C ALA A 10 -1.70 -1.65 -6.42
N VAL A 11 -1.19 -1.47 -7.65
CA VAL A 11 -1.36 -0.22 -8.40
C VAL A 11 -2.84 0.03 -8.76
N LYS A 12 -3.58 -1.03 -9.13
CA LYS A 12 -5.00 -0.92 -9.46
C LYS A 12 -5.84 -0.52 -8.24
N GLU A 13 -5.58 -1.13 -7.08
CA GLU A 13 -6.28 -0.79 -5.84
C GLU A 13 -5.92 0.62 -5.35
N ALA A 14 -4.65 1.03 -5.43
CA ALA A 14 -4.25 2.41 -5.13
C ALA A 14 -4.96 3.44 -6.02
N LEU A 15 -5.09 3.14 -7.32
CA LEU A 15 -5.87 3.99 -8.24
C LEU A 15 -7.35 4.05 -7.84
N LYS A 16 -7.98 2.93 -7.50
CA LYS A 16 -9.39 2.89 -7.08
C LYS A 16 -9.62 3.64 -5.78
N ALA A 17 -8.77 3.41 -4.79
CA ALA A 17 -8.82 4.07 -3.49
C ALA A 17 -8.60 5.59 -3.56
N GLY A 18 -8.19 6.12 -4.71
CA GLY A 18 -7.95 7.56 -4.87
C GLY A 18 -6.65 8.03 -4.22
N ARG A 19 -5.70 7.12 -3.97
CA ARG A 19 -4.38 7.50 -3.44
C ARG A 19 -3.70 8.51 -4.35
N SER A 20 -3.00 9.46 -3.75
CA SER A 20 -2.21 10.45 -4.47
C SER A 20 -1.04 9.79 -5.19
N ILE A 21 -1.19 9.59 -6.50
CA ILE A 21 -0.18 9.00 -7.38
C ILE A 21 0.41 10.12 -8.24
N GLN A 22 1.72 10.26 -8.19
CA GLN A 22 2.43 11.29 -8.95
C GLN A 22 2.58 10.90 -10.43
N ARG A 23 2.98 9.65 -10.68
CA ARG A 23 3.17 9.08 -12.02
C ARG A 23 3.18 7.55 -11.97
N ILE A 24 2.91 6.93 -13.10
CA ILE A 24 2.98 5.47 -13.25
C ILE A 24 3.94 5.14 -14.40
N LEU A 25 4.93 4.28 -14.13
CA LEU A 25 5.75 3.66 -15.17
C LEU A 25 5.09 2.36 -15.61
N VAL A 26 4.99 2.18 -16.92
CA VAL A 26 4.39 0.99 -17.54
C VAL A 26 5.37 0.43 -18.57
N SER A 27 5.61 -0.87 -18.52
CA SER A 27 6.49 -1.55 -19.48
C SER A 27 5.96 -1.40 -20.90
N ASP A 28 6.81 -0.93 -21.82
CA ASP A 28 6.50 -0.75 -23.24
C ASP A 28 5.90 -2.02 -23.86
N ASP A 29 6.45 -3.18 -23.49
CA ASP A 29 6.05 -4.48 -24.06
C ASP A 29 4.64 -4.93 -23.59
N LYS A 30 4.15 -4.42 -22.46
CA LYS A 30 2.92 -4.90 -21.80
C LYS A 30 1.75 -3.92 -21.85
N ILE A 31 1.96 -2.71 -22.37
CA ILE A 31 0.90 -1.70 -22.44
C ILE A 31 -0.35 -2.23 -23.16
N LYS A 32 -0.14 -2.93 -24.28
CA LYS A 32 -1.25 -3.43 -25.12
C LYS A 32 -1.83 -4.77 -24.66
N THR A 33 -1.09 -5.58 -23.91
CA THR A 33 -1.41 -7.00 -23.69
C THR A 33 -1.80 -7.36 -22.26
N GLY A 34 -1.74 -6.44 -21.30
CA GLY A 34 -2.05 -6.83 -19.94
C GLY A 34 -2.13 -5.70 -18.92
N LEU A 35 -1.93 -4.46 -19.35
CA LEU A 35 -1.96 -3.30 -18.46
C LEU A 35 -2.91 -2.20 -18.97
N SER A 36 -3.70 -2.51 -20.02
CA SER A 36 -4.64 -1.56 -20.63
C SER A 36 -5.69 -1.05 -19.66
N ASP A 37 -6.15 -1.87 -18.74
CA ASP A 37 -7.12 -1.50 -17.70
C ASP A 37 -6.50 -0.50 -16.69
N ILE A 38 -5.24 -0.72 -16.28
CA ILE A 38 -4.52 0.20 -15.39
C ILE A 38 -4.26 1.53 -16.09
N VAL A 39 -3.83 1.48 -17.35
CA VAL A 39 -3.59 2.68 -18.16
C VAL A 39 -4.88 3.48 -18.36
N GLY A 40 -6.00 2.80 -18.65
CA GLY A 40 -7.30 3.42 -18.78
C GLY A 40 -7.76 4.09 -17.49
N LEU A 41 -7.63 3.38 -16.36
CA LEU A 41 -8.00 3.89 -15.04
C LEU A 41 -7.11 5.07 -14.61
N ALA A 42 -5.80 5.00 -14.87
CA ALA A 42 -4.88 6.10 -14.58
C ALA A 42 -5.23 7.36 -15.37
N LYS A 43 -5.52 7.22 -16.67
CA LYS A 43 -5.93 8.33 -17.52
C LYS A 43 -7.25 8.96 -17.06
N SER A 44 -8.25 8.15 -16.67
CA SER A 44 -9.53 8.68 -16.16
C SER A 44 -9.39 9.49 -14.87
N LYS A 45 -8.30 9.23 -14.10
CA LYS A 45 -7.98 9.97 -12.88
C LYS A 45 -6.93 11.07 -13.07
N GLY A 46 -6.53 11.36 -14.32
CA GLY A 46 -5.55 12.40 -14.64
C GLY A 46 -4.11 12.05 -14.18
N VAL A 47 -3.81 10.78 -13.93
CA VAL A 47 -2.48 10.35 -13.52
C VAL A 47 -1.60 10.16 -14.75
N GLU A 48 -0.39 10.73 -14.70
CA GLU A 48 0.60 10.60 -15.77
C GLU A 48 1.07 9.15 -15.90
N VAL A 49 1.00 8.61 -17.12
CA VAL A 49 1.49 7.27 -17.46
C VAL A 49 2.67 7.40 -18.41
N ARG A 50 3.84 6.87 -18.00
CA ARG A 50 5.08 6.89 -18.78
C ARG A 50 5.43 5.48 -19.27
N PRO A 51 5.41 5.24 -20.59
CA PRO A 51 6.02 4.05 -21.17
C PRO A 51 7.50 3.99 -20.81
N THR A 52 7.98 2.85 -20.33
CA THR A 52 9.35 2.72 -19.82
C THR A 52 9.92 1.35 -20.16
N PRO A 53 11.14 1.26 -20.71
CA PRO A 53 11.79 -0.02 -20.96
C PRO A 53 11.99 -0.82 -19.68
N VAL A 54 11.76 -2.14 -19.73
CA VAL A 54 11.89 -3.05 -18.57
C VAL A 54 13.24 -2.92 -17.88
N LYS A 55 14.33 -2.74 -18.67
CA LYS A 55 15.68 -2.55 -18.11
C LYS A 55 15.79 -1.33 -17.18
N GLN A 56 15.03 -0.26 -17.45
CA GLN A 56 15.01 0.92 -16.58
C GLN A 56 14.13 0.66 -15.35
N MET A 57 13.03 -0.07 -15.51
CA MET A 57 12.15 -0.44 -14.41
C MET A 57 12.84 -1.35 -13.39
N ASN A 58 13.70 -2.25 -13.85
CA ASN A 58 14.50 -3.15 -13.00
C ASN A 58 15.51 -2.41 -12.09
N ARG A 59 15.73 -1.11 -12.28
CA ARG A 59 16.57 -0.30 -11.38
C ARG A 59 15.86 0.05 -10.06
N TYR A 60 14.54 -0.06 -10.04
CA TYR A 60 13.75 0.08 -8.82
C TYR A 60 13.78 -1.27 -8.10
N GLU A 61 14.75 -1.39 -7.18
CA GLU A 61 14.95 -2.60 -6.39
C GLU A 61 13.72 -2.85 -5.50
N THR A 62 13.12 -4.02 -5.67
CA THR A 62 12.05 -4.52 -4.83
C THR A 62 12.23 -6.01 -4.63
N ASP A 63 11.94 -6.51 -3.42
CA ASP A 63 11.93 -7.93 -3.13
C ASP A 63 10.85 -8.70 -3.90
N VAL A 64 9.98 -7.95 -4.57
CA VAL A 64 8.84 -8.50 -5.31
C VAL A 64 8.83 -8.00 -6.76
N PRO A 65 8.52 -8.86 -7.74
CA PRO A 65 8.54 -8.48 -9.16
C PRO A 65 7.49 -7.40 -9.48
N HIS A 66 7.89 -6.36 -10.21
CA HIS A 66 7.02 -5.22 -10.57
C HIS A 66 5.93 -5.55 -11.60
N GLN A 67 5.99 -6.70 -12.26
CA GLN A 67 4.98 -7.15 -13.25
C GLN A 67 4.74 -6.19 -14.43
N GLY A 68 5.69 -5.28 -14.69
CA GLY A 68 5.60 -4.27 -15.73
C GLY A 68 4.89 -2.98 -15.33
N VAL A 69 4.61 -2.75 -14.03
CA VAL A 69 4.00 -1.51 -13.55
C VAL A 69 4.61 -1.09 -12.21
N ILE A 70 4.91 0.21 -12.11
CA ILE A 70 5.43 0.89 -10.91
C ILE A 70 4.69 2.21 -10.78
N ALA A 71 4.07 2.47 -9.64
CA ALA A 71 3.43 3.75 -9.35
C ALA A 71 4.18 4.50 -8.26
N PHE A 72 4.55 5.75 -8.52
CA PHE A 72 5.15 6.65 -7.54
C PHE A 72 4.04 7.32 -6.75
N VAL A 73 4.08 7.17 -5.45
CA VAL A 73 3.03 7.59 -4.54
C VAL A 73 3.60 8.43 -3.40
N ASN A 74 2.76 9.24 -2.79
CA ASN A 74 3.10 9.83 -1.51
C ASN A 74 3.17 8.74 -0.41
N ALA A 75 3.86 9.05 0.69
CA ALA A 75 3.88 8.14 1.85
C ALA A 75 2.45 7.79 2.30
N VAL A 76 2.28 6.59 2.85
CA VAL A 76 1.01 6.23 3.48
C VAL A 76 0.77 7.19 4.63
N GLU A 77 -0.40 7.80 4.65
CA GLU A 77 -0.83 8.64 5.75
C GLU A 77 -1.33 7.76 6.90
N PHE A 78 -0.76 7.99 8.08
CA PHE A 78 -1.24 7.35 9.30
C PHE A 78 -2.18 8.32 9.99
N LYS A 79 -3.39 7.85 10.30
CA LYS A 79 -4.40 8.62 11.00
C LYS A 79 -4.23 8.52 12.52
N ASP A 80 -4.90 9.40 13.24
CA ASP A 80 -5.06 9.29 14.69
C ASP A 80 -6.20 8.33 15.06
N LEU A 81 -6.05 7.59 16.15
CA LEU A 81 -7.07 6.63 16.60
C LEU A 81 -8.39 7.30 16.93
N GLY A 82 -8.32 8.48 17.58
CA GLY A 82 -9.52 9.23 17.95
C GLY A 82 -10.31 9.67 16.72
N GLU A 83 -9.63 10.14 15.68
CA GLU A 83 -10.25 10.53 14.41
C GLU A 83 -10.92 9.33 13.74
N VAL A 84 -10.23 8.19 13.66
CA VAL A 84 -10.76 6.98 13.03
C VAL A 84 -12.00 6.44 13.78
N LEU A 85 -11.98 6.46 15.10
CA LEU A 85 -13.13 6.03 15.90
C LEU A 85 -14.34 6.97 15.76
N GLN A 86 -14.10 8.28 15.62
CA GLN A 86 -15.16 9.26 15.38
C GLN A 86 -15.74 9.17 13.96
N GLU A 87 -14.89 8.95 12.96
CA GLU A 87 -15.30 8.79 11.55
C GLU A 87 -15.98 7.43 11.30
N SER A 88 -15.68 6.43 12.14
CA SER A 88 -16.25 5.09 11.96
C SER A 88 -17.72 5.10 12.35
N ASN A 89 -18.60 4.72 11.40
CA ASN A 89 -20.03 4.53 11.65
C ASN A 89 -20.35 3.17 12.32
N HIS A 90 -19.34 2.47 12.82
CA HIS A 90 -19.49 1.15 13.44
C HIS A 90 -19.74 1.30 14.95
N GLU A 91 -20.85 0.75 15.45
CA GLU A 91 -21.11 0.65 16.89
C GLU A 91 -20.03 -0.14 17.63
N ASN A 92 -19.43 -1.12 16.94
CA ASN A 92 -18.37 -1.98 17.47
C ASN A 92 -17.20 -2.03 16.48
N PRO A 93 -16.25 -1.07 16.53
CA PRO A 93 -15.09 -1.07 15.62
C PRO A 93 -14.16 -2.24 15.94
N LEU A 94 -13.77 -3.00 14.90
CA LEU A 94 -12.75 -4.05 15.00
C LEU A 94 -11.39 -3.45 14.73
N LEU A 95 -10.53 -3.47 15.74
CA LEU A 95 -9.15 -2.98 15.65
C LEU A 95 -8.18 -4.16 15.70
N ILE A 96 -7.23 -4.20 14.78
CA ILE A 96 -6.14 -5.18 14.76
C ILE A 96 -4.89 -4.50 15.29
N LEU A 97 -4.35 -5.02 16.39
CA LEU A 97 -3.09 -4.53 16.96
C LEU A 97 -1.96 -5.49 16.59
N THR A 98 -0.89 -4.96 15.99
CA THR A 98 0.33 -5.71 15.71
C THR A 98 1.38 -5.43 16.78
N ASP A 99 2.24 -6.41 17.07
CA ASP A 99 3.39 -6.26 17.98
C ASP A 99 4.57 -7.10 17.45
N GLY A 100 5.68 -6.43 17.14
CA GLY A 100 6.90 -7.09 16.69
C GLY A 100 6.81 -7.79 15.33
N VAL A 101 5.99 -7.33 14.41
CA VAL A 101 5.88 -7.90 13.06
C VAL A 101 6.91 -7.26 12.14
N GLU A 102 8.12 -7.82 12.10
CA GLU A 102 9.26 -7.26 11.36
C GLU A 102 9.30 -7.66 9.87
N ASP A 103 8.70 -8.80 9.52
CA ASP A 103 8.67 -9.27 8.14
C ASP A 103 7.58 -8.57 7.31
N PRO A 104 7.94 -7.90 6.19
CA PRO A 104 6.97 -7.21 5.33
C PRO A 104 5.93 -8.14 4.70
N HIS A 105 6.26 -9.42 4.45
CA HIS A 105 5.31 -10.39 3.91
C HIS A 105 4.23 -10.74 4.94
N ASN A 106 4.62 -10.93 6.19
CA ASN A 106 3.69 -11.19 7.30
C ASN A 106 2.82 -9.96 7.55
N MET A 107 3.39 -8.76 7.58
CA MET A 107 2.64 -7.51 7.72
C MET A 107 1.60 -7.38 6.60
N GLY A 108 1.97 -7.62 5.35
CA GLY A 108 1.05 -7.58 4.23
C GLY A 108 -0.07 -8.62 4.33
N ALA A 109 0.22 -9.83 4.80
CA ALA A 109 -0.78 -10.88 5.02
C ALA A 109 -1.78 -10.49 6.13
N ILE A 110 -1.31 -9.89 7.22
CA ILE A 110 -2.16 -9.38 8.31
C ILE A 110 -3.07 -8.28 7.80
N ILE A 111 -2.52 -7.28 7.10
CA ILE A 111 -3.30 -6.16 6.53
C ILE A 111 -4.38 -6.68 5.56
N ARG A 112 -4.04 -7.64 4.70
CA ARG A 112 -5.00 -8.26 3.77
C ARG A 112 -6.12 -8.97 4.51
N THR A 113 -5.79 -9.74 5.56
CA THR A 113 -6.78 -10.44 6.37
C THR A 113 -7.68 -9.45 7.12
N ALA A 114 -7.09 -8.41 7.71
CA ALA A 114 -7.81 -7.35 8.41
C ALA A 114 -8.85 -6.67 7.50
N GLU A 115 -8.47 -6.34 6.28
CA GLU A 115 -9.39 -5.75 5.30
C GLU A 115 -10.52 -6.74 4.94
N CYS A 116 -10.19 -8.00 4.66
CA CYS A 116 -11.18 -9.03 4.30
C CYS A 116 -12.22 -9.30 5.40
N VAL A 117 -11.86 -9.15 6.68
CA VAL A 117 -12.81 -9.32 7.79
C VAL A 117 -13.52 -8.02 8.18
N GLY A 118 -13.30 -6.94 7.44
CA GLY A 118 -13.92 -5.65 7.68
C GLY A 118 -13.39 -4.93 8.93
N ALA A 119 -12.10 -5.11 9.26
CA ALA A 119 -11.50 -4.38 10.37
C ALA A 119 -11.51 -2.86 10.08
N THR A 120 -11.76 -2.08 11.11
CA THR A 120 -11.81 -0.62 11.04
C THR A 120 -10.41 -0.04 10.85
N ALA A 121 -9.42 -0.60 11.53
CA ALA A 121 -8.03 -0.15 11.41
C ALA A 121 -7.03 -1.22 11.84
N VAL A 122 -5.77 -1.06 11.37
CA VAL A 122 -4.62 -1.80 11.87
C VAL A 122 -3.68 -0.82 12.59
N LEU A 123 -3.39 -1.12 13.85
CA LEU A 123 -2.50 -0.36 14.71
C LEU A 123 -1.11 -0.98 14.66
N ILE A 124 -0.11 -0.17 14.31
CA ILE A 124 1.27 -0.61 14.11
C ILE A 124 2.17 0.18 15.07
N PRO A 125 2.98 -0.49 15.92
CA PRO A 125 3.96 0.20 16.75
C PRO A 125 4.97 0.97 15.89
N LYS A 126 5.45 2.12 16.39
CA LYS A 126 6.45 2.94 15.67
C LYS A 126 7.82 2.28 15.55
N ARG A 127 8.11 1.28 16.37
CA ARG A 127 9.38 0.56 16.42
C ARG A 127 9.16 -0.94 16.32
N HIS A 128 10.18 -1.66 15.89
CA HIS A 128 10.18 -3.13 15.79
C HIS A 128 9.06 -3.70 14.91
N ASN A 129 8.76 -3.00 13.81
CA ASN A 129 7.79 -3.45 12.82
C ASN A 129 8.27 -3.18 11.40
N ALA A 130 7.79 -3.99 10.46
CA ALA A 130 8.05 -3.81 9.05
C ALA A 130 7.58 -2.42 8.58
N PRO A 131 8.39 -1.70 7.81
CA PRO A 131 7.95 -0.45 7.18
C PRO A 131 6.86 -0.76 6.14
N ILE A 132 5.88 0.13 6.04
CA ILE A 132 4.84 0.04 5.00
C ILE A 132 5.44 0.47 3.65
N ASN A 133 6.03 -0.49 2.97
CA ASN A 133 6.77 -0.33 1.73
C ASN A 133 6.08 -1.04 0.54
N ALA A 134 6.76 -1.06 -0.62
CA ALA A 134 6.28 -1.73 -1.83
C ALA A 134 5.99 -3.23 -1.63
N THR A 135 6.75 -3.92 -0.79
CA THR A 135 6.54 -5.33 -0.47
C THR A 135 5.23 -5.53 0.28
N VAL A 136 4.97 -4.72 1.32
CA VAL A 136 3.70 -4.74 2.08
C VAL A 136 2.53 -4.42 1.16
N ALA A 137 2.63 -3.39 0.32
CA ALA A 137 1.57 -3.03 -0.62
C ALA A 137 1.23 -4.16 -1.58
N LYS A 138 2.23 -4.90 -2.05
CA LYS A 138 2.03 -6.03 -2.94
C LYS A 138 1.50 -7.27 -2.21
N THR A 139 2.08 -7.65 -1.09
CA THR A 139 1.69 -8.85 -0.33
C THR A 139 0.30 -8.71 0.30
N SER A 140 -0.11 -7.49 0.63
CA SER A 140 -1.49 -7.18 1.01
C SER A 140 -2.47 -7.18 -0.18
N ALA A 141 -2.00 -7.41 -1.42
CA ALA A 141 -2.78 -7.31 -2.65
C ALA A 141 -3.49 -5.95 -2.82
N GLY A 142 -2.94 -4.89 -2.25
CA GLY A 142 -3.47 -3.54 -2.26
C GLY A 142 -4.42 -3.21 -1.10
N ALA A 143 -4.68 -4.13 -0.17
CA ALA A 143 -5.53 -3.87 1.00
C ALA A 143 -5.00 -2.72 1.88
N VAL A 144 -3.68 -2.48 1.86
CA VAL A 144 -3.05 -1.34 2.53
C VAL A 144 -3.61 0.03 2.09
N GLU A 145 -4.24 0.09 0.93
CA GLU A 145 -4.85 1.31 0.39
C GLU A 145 -6.31 1.50 0.81
N GLN A 146 -6.92 0.47 1.39
CA GLN A 146 -8.34 0.44 1.73
C GLN A 146 -8.57 0.55 3.24
N ILE A 147 -7.64 0.02 4.05
CA ILE A 147 -7.78 -0.01 5.49
C ILE A 147 -7.02 1.16 6.15
N CYS A 148 -7.57 1.69 7.23
CA CYS A 148 -6.88 2.72 8.02
C CYS A 148 -5.67 2.13 8.74
N LEU A 149 -4.51 2.77 8.58
CA LEU A 149 -3.31 2.44 9.33
C LEU A 149 -3.06 3.52 10.39
N LEU A 150 -2.76 3.08 11.59
CA LEU A 150 -2.52 3.93 12.75
C LEU A 150 -1.15 3.60 13.35
N TYR A 151 -0.42 4.62 13.78
CA TYR A 151 0.71 4.39 14.66
C TYR A 151 0.25 4.37 16.12
N THR A 152 0.68 3.33 16.86
CA THR A 152 0.52 3.34 18.31
C THR A 152 1.66 4.13 18.96
N SER A 153 1.42 4.67 20.15
CA SER A 153 2.50 5.13 21.02
C SER A 153 3.44 3.96 21.32
N PRO A 154 4.75 4.23 21.50
CA PRO A 154 5.67 3.17 21.87
C PRO A 154 5.17 2.45 23.13
N SER A 155 5.27 1.11 23.11
CA SER A 155 4.96 0.28 24.27
C SER A 155 5.87 0.66 25.45
N PRO A 156 5.43 0.53 26.71
CA PRO A 156 6.33 0.66 27.86
C PRO A 156 7.59 -0.21 27.78
N ARG A 157 7.55 -1.29 27.00
CA ARG A 157 8.71 -2.16 26.71
C ARG A 157 9.75 -1.50 25.81
N ASP A 158 9.39 -0.47 25.06
CA ASP A 158 10.32 0.25 24.17
C ASP A 158 11.22 1.23 24.93
N TYR A 159 10.98 1.41 26.21
CA TYR A 159 11.76 2.27 27.12
C TYR A 159 12.61 1.49 28.13
N ALA A 160 12.62 0.16 28.06
CA ALA A 160 13.36 -0.70 28.97
C ALA A 160 14.77 -1.03 28.42
#